data_70687b0fd3d1b0595537052496e36d6d
#
_entry.id   70687b0fd3d1b0595537052496e36d6d
#
_cell.length_a   1.000
_cell.length_b   1.000
_cell.length_c   1.000
_cell.angle_alpha   90.00
_cell.angle_beta   90.00
_cell.angle_gamma   90.00
#
_symmetry.space_group_name_H-M   'P 1'
#
loop_
_entity.id
_entity.type
_entity.pdbx_description
1 polymer ?
#
loop_
_entity_poly.entity_id
_entity_poly.type
_entity_poly.pdbx_seq_one_letter_code
_entity_poly.pdbx_strand_id
1 'polypeptide(L)'
;IGTAPEGIGTIPVVYDMVYDMAWREDSIDIKDWVNQYTQYRYGKADPNCNRAWEILSKTIYECHNEIGGPVESYICARPSDTIKHASSWGTAEIFYDPAEIVTAWECMYNVRHEFAQSETYQYDLVDLTRQVLGDYAKYLHKQAVNAFYRNDLKRFQTYSSKFLALIRDEDKLLSTRKEFNVG
;
A
#
# COMPACT_ATOMS: atom_id res chain seq x y z
N ILE A 1 6.78 12.43 25.38
CA ILE A 1 5.81 11.86 24.43
C ILE A 1 6.46 10.66 23.77
N GLY A 2 5.74 9.56 23.64
CA GLY A 2 6.20 8.34 23.00
C GLY A 2 5.05 7.62 22.32
N THR A 3 5.36 6.76 21.37
CA THR A 3 4.42 5.86 20.71
C THR A 3 4.82 4.42 21.01
N ALA A 4 3.81 3.54 21.12
CA ALA A 4 4.01 2.10 21.29
C ALA A 4 3.34 1.39 20.10
N PRO A 5 4.02 1.26 18.96
CA PRO A 5 3.46 0.57 17.79
C PRO A 5 3.28 -0.92 18.10
N GLU A 6 2.12 -1.44 17.77
CA GLU A 6 1.82 -2.86 17.86
C GLU A 6 2.10 -3.54 16.51
N GLY A 7 3.30 -3.94 16.28
CA GLY A 7 3.67 -4.68 15.07
C GLY A 7 4.86 -4.12 14.34
N ILE A 8 5.28 -4.83 13.29
CA ILE A 8 6.49 -4.55 12.53
C ILE A 8 6.22 -3.51 11.43
N GLY A 9 4.97 -3.42 10.97
CA GLY A 9 4.57 -2.47 9.93
C GLY A 9 4.45 -1.06 10.49
N THR A 10 5.52 -0.30 10.47
CA THR A 10 5.47 1.12 10.80
C THR A 10 5.06 1.93 9.58
N ILE A 11 4.19 2.91 9.79
CA ILE A 11 3.78 3.87 8.76
C ILE A 11 4.52 5.19 9.04
N PRO A 12 5.65 5.46 8.37
CA PRO A 12 6.54 6.59 8.71
C PRO A 12 5.79 7.93 8.76
N VAL A 13 4.94 8.21 7.80
CA VAL A 13 4.21 9.49 7.71
C VAL A 13 3.35 9.76 8.93
N VAL A 14 2.68 8.73 9.48
CA VAL A 14 1.83 8.88 10.67
C VAL A 14 2.67 9.17 11.91
N TYR A 15 3.78 8.46 12.08
CA TYR A 15 4.67 8.68 13.22
C TYR A 15 5.36 10.04 13.14
N ASP A 16 5.84 10.44 11.96
CA ASP A 16 6.43 11.76 11.76
C ASP A 16 5.43 12.88 12.08
N MET A 17 4.17 12.72 11.66
CA MET A 17 3.10 13.67 12.00
C MET A 17 2.85 13.71 13.53
N VAL A 18 2.71 12.56 14.17
CA VAL A 18 2.48 12.50 15.64
C VAL A 18 3.61 13.19 16.41
N TYR A 19 4.86 12.95 16.02
CA TYR A 19 5.99 13.58 16.69
C TYR A 19 6.10 15.08 16.38
N ASP A 20 5.79 15.51 15.17
CA ASP A 20 5.77 16.94 14.82
C ASP A 20 4.65 17.68 15.59
N MET A 21 3.46 17.07 15.68
CA MET A 21 2.35 17.64 16.46
C MET A 21 2.68 17.81 17.94
N ALA A 22 3.54 16.99 18.50
CA ALA A 22 3.96 17.10 19.89
C ALA A 22 4.69 18.43 20.23
N TRP A 23 5.21 19.13 19.22
CA TRP A 23 5.96 20.39 19.36
C TRP A 23 5.19 21.59 18.85
N ARG A 24 3.95 21.41 18.39
CA ARG A 24 3.10 22.49 17.88
C ARG A 24 2.01 22.84 18.86
N GLU A 25 1.69 24.13 18.92
CA GLU A 25 0.56 24.65 19.71
C GLU A 25 -0.67 24.92 18.83
N ASP A 26 -0.45 25.15 17.53
CA ASP A 26 -1.49 25.48 16.55
C ASP A 26 -1.91 24.28 15.70
N SER A 27 -3.14 24.35 15.17
CA SER A 27 -3.61 23.42 14.16
C SER A 27 -2.82 23.56 12.85
N ILE A 28 -2.66 22.46 12.11
CA ILE A 28 -1.98 22.45 10.81
C ILE A 28 -2.98 22.19 9.68
N ASP A 29 -2.66 22.73 8.51
CA ASP A 29 -3.22 22.23 7.26
C ASP A 29 -2.51 20.94 6.86
N ILE A 30 -3.28 19.84 6.74
CA ILE A 30 -2.72 18.52 6.43
C ILE A 30 -2.06 18.50 5.06
N LYS A 31 -2.63 19.20 4.07
CA LYS A 31 -2.09 19.27 2.72
C LYS A 31 -0.73 19.96 2.71
N ASP A 32 -0.62 21.09 3.40
CA ASP A 32 0.64 21.82 3.50
C ASP A 32 1.68 21.01 4.26
N TRP A 33 1.28 20.33 5.32
CA TRP A 33 2.17 19.45 6.07
C TRP A 33 2.69 18.30 5.20
N VAL A 34 1.81 17.61 4.47
CA VAL A 34 2.16 16.51 3.56
C VAL A 34 3.12 16.98 2.47
N ASN A 35 2.92 18.18 1.91
CA ASN A 35 3.85 18.76 0.93
C ASN A 35 5.25 18.99 1.51
N GLN A 36 5.33 19.49 2.75
CA GLN A 36 6.60 19.67 3.47
C GLN A 36 7.24 18.31 3.78
N TYR A 37 6.45 17.33 4.22
CA TYR A 37 6.91 15.98 4.48
C TYR A 37 7.55 15.35 3.24
N THR A 38 6.92 15.41 2.07
CA THR A 38 7.47 14.85 0.83
C THR A 38 8.78 15.51 0.43
N GLN A 39 8.85 16.83 0.54
CA GLN A 39 10.08 17.58 0.26
C GLN A 39 11.22 17.18 1.20
N TYR A 40 10.93 17.09 2.50
CA TYR A 40 11.92 16.68 3.51
C TYR A 40 12.36 15.24 3.27
N ARG A 41 11.41 14.34 3.09
CA ARG A 41 11.65 12.90 2.97
C ARG A 41 12.44 12.53 1.71
N TYR A 42 12.19 13.20 0.59
CA TYR A 42 12.82 12.88 -0.69
C TYR A 42 13.98 13.82 -1.07
N GLY A 43 14.18 14.89 -0.28
CA GLY A 43 15.27 15.84 -0.45
C GLY A 43 14.99 16.99 -1.41
N LYS A 44 13.86 16.97 -2.14
CA LYS A 44 13.38 18.07 -2.98
C LYS A 44 11.88 18.03 -3.17
N ALA A 45 11.25 19.18 -3.43
CA ALA A 45 9.85 19.28 -3.78
C ALA A 45 9.61 18.75 -5.20
N ASP A 46 8.51 18.03 -5.39
CA ASP A 46 8.06 17.56 -6.70
C ASP A 46 6.53 17.48 -6.76
N PRO A 47 5.89 18.04 -7.82
CA PRO A 47 4.45 18.04 -7.92
C PRO A 47 3.80 16.65 -8.02
N ASN A 48 4.49 15.66 -8.63
CA ASN A 48 3.98 14.30 -8.72
C ASN A 48 4.04 13.60 -7.35
N CYS A 49 5.14 13.77 -6.61
CA CYS A 49 5.24 13.24 -5.25
C CYS A 49 4.17 13.87 -4.34
N ASN A 50 3.99 15.19 -4.40
CA ASN A 50 2.95 15.87 -3.64
C ASN A 50 1.54 15.37 -4.02
N ARG A 51 1.27 15.18 -5.31
CA ARG A 51 -0.01 14.66 -5.78
C ARG A 51 -0.26 13.22 -5.32
N ALA A 52 0.76 12.37 -5.37
CA ALA A 52 0.66 10.99 -4.87
C ALA A 52 0.25 10.98 -3.39
N TRP A 53 0.96 11.74 -2.56
CA TRP A 53 0.68 11.81 -1.13
C TRP A 53 -0.65 12.51 -0.80
N GLU A 54 -1.08 13.47 -1.61
CA GLU A 54 -2.44 14.05 -1.49
C GLU A 54 -3.52 12.99 -1.73
N ILE A 55 -3.34 12.09 -2.69
CA ILE A 55 -4.27 10.98 -2.93
C ILE A 55 -4.22 10.00 -1.76
N LEU A 56 -3.02 9.58 -1.33
CA LEU A 56 -2.86 8.61 -0.24
C LEU A 56 -3.47 9.13 1.06
N SER A 57 -3.31 10.42 1.38
CA SER A 57 -3.90 11.02 2.58
C SER A 57 -5.42 10.98 2.62
N LYS A 58 -6.06 11.01 1.44
CA LYS A 58 -7.53 10.97 1.29
C LYS A 58 -8.10 9.58 1.03
N THR A 59 -7.25 8.58 0.90
CA THR A 59 -7.64 7.19 0.62
C THR A 59 -7.24 6.27 1.75
N ILE A 60 -6.04 5.68 1.70
CA ILE A 60 -5.60 4.69 2.69
C ILE A 60 -5.39 5.28 4.10
N TYR A 61 -5.13 6.58 4.23
CA TYR A 61 -4.96 7.23 5.54
C TYR A 61 -6.23 7.90 6.07
N GLU A 62 -7.30 7.98 5.28
CA GLU A 62 -8.58 8.58 5.69
C GLU A 62 -9.66 7.49 5.83
N CYS A 63 -9.52 6.62 6.82
CA CYS A 63 -10.50 5.59 7.10
C CYS A 63 -11.62 6.15 7.98
N HIS A 64 -12.81 6.31 7.39
CA HIS A 64 -14.02 6.73 8.11
C HIS A 64 -14.83 5.56 8.69
N ASN A 65 -14.45 4.34 8.39
CA ASN A 65 -15.13 3.14 8.85
C ASN A 65 -14.46 2.59 10.10
N GLU A 66 -15.25 2.09 11.04
CA GLU A 66 -14.75 1.33 12.18
C GLU A 66 -14.25 -0.05 11.72
N ILE A 67 -13.07 -0.08 11.10
CA ILE A 67 -12.42 -1.32 10.72
C ILE A 67 -11.53 -1.76 11.88
N GLY A 68 -11.86 -2.89 12.47
CA GLY A 68 -11.02 -3.51 13.48
C GLY A 68 -9.79 -4.16 12.83
N GLY A 69 -8.61 -3.64 13.15
CA GLY A 69 -7.34 -4.18 12.65
C GLY A 69 -6.93 -3.72 11.25
N PRO A 70 -5.76 -4.15 10.78
CA PRO A 70 -5.23 -3.77 9.47
C PRO A 70 -6.00 -4.43 8.33
N VAL A 71 -6.03 -3.76 7.18
CA VAL A 71 -6.47 -4.38 5.92
C VAL A 71 -5.39 -5.34 5.43
N GLU A 72 -5.78 -6.57 5.19
CA GLU A 72 -4.86 -7.66 4.85
C GLU A 72 -4.96 -8.04 3.38
N SER A 73 -3.80 -8.34 2.78
CA SER A 73 -3.73 -8.78 1.38
C SER A 73 -4.19 -10.22 1.20
N TYR A 74 -4.86 -10.50 0.09
CA TYR A 74 -5.21 -11.86 -0.34
C TYR A 74 -3.99 -12.75 -0.58
N ILE A 75 -2.82 -12.17 -0.83
CA ILE A 75 -1.56 -12.90 -1.00
C ILE A 75 -1.14 -13.61 0.28
N CYS A 76 -1.42 -13.00 1.44
CA CYS A 76 -1.08 -13.55 2.75
C CYS A 76 -2.12 -14.54 3.29
N ALA A 77 -3.27 -14.67 2.63
CA ALA A 77 -4.34 -15.52 3.08
C ALA A 77 -4.13 -17.00 2.69
N ARG A 78 -4.69 -17.91 3.48
CA ARG A 78 -4.79 -19.29 3.05
C ARG A 78 -5.69 -19.37 1.82
N PRO A 79 -5.32 -20.16 0.78
CA PRO A 79 -6.17 -20.35 -0.38
C PRO A 79 -7.58 -20.84 0.02
N SER A 80 -8.59 -20.10 -0.41
CA SER A 80 -10.00 -20.39 -0.15
C SER A 80 -10.84 -19.73 -1.25
N ASP A 81 -12.03 -20.23 -1.49
CA ASP A 81 -13.02 -19.59 -2.36
C ASP A 81 -13.65 -18.35 -1.71
N THR A 82 -13.58 -18.27 -0.37
CA THR A 82 -14.09 -17.15 0.44
C THR A 82 -13.02 -16.67 1.42
N ILE A 83 -12.25 -15.66 1.03
CA ILE A 83 -11.26 -15.05 1.91
C ILE A 83 -11.90 -13.85 2.61
N LYS A 84 -12.01 -13.94 3.94
CA LYS A 84 -12.48 -12.85 4.80
C LYS A 84 -11.34 -12.24 5.62
N HIS A 85 -10.37 -13.06 5.98
CA HIS A 85 -9.23 -12.72 6.82
C HIS A 85 -7.98 -13.43 6.31
N ALA A 86 -6.82 -12.81 6.43
CA ALA A 86 -5.53 -13.47 6.28
C ALA A 86 -4.95 -13.88 7.65
N SER A 87 -5.24 -13.11 8.69
CA SER A 87 -4.91 -13.40 10.09
C SER A 87 -6.18 -13.65 10.92
N SER A 88 -6.02 -13.76 12.25
CA SER A 88 -7.12 -14.05 13.16
C SER A 88 -8.05 -12.84 13.43
N TRP A 89 -7.62 -11.60 13.10
CA TRP A 89 -8.34 -10.39 13.50
C TRP A 89 -8.36 -9.26 12.47
N GLY A 90 -7.54 -9.31 11.44
CA GLY A 90 -7.56 -8.35 10.34
C GLY A 90 -8.71 -8.60 9.36
N THR A 91 -8.92 -7.70 8.43
CA THR A 91 -9.94 -7.81 7.38
C THR A 91 -9.31 -7.79 6.00
N ALA A 92 -9.91 -8.52 5.05
CA ALA A 92 -9.55 -8.45 3.63
C ALA A 92 -10.45 -7.45 2.85
N GLU A 93 -11.32 -6.72 3.55
CA GLU A 93 -12.14 -5.67 2.94
C GLU A 93 -11.39 -4.34 2.93
N ILE A 94 -11.30 -3.73 1.74
CA ILE A 94 -10.71 -2.40 1.55
C ILE A 94 -11.80 -1.33 1.55
N PHE A 95 -11.49 -0.15 2.10
CA PHE A 95 -12.42 0.97 2.27
C PHE A 95 -12.16 2.12 1.28
N TYR A 96 -11.21 1.95 0.37
CA TYR A 96 -10.82 2.91 -0.66
C TYR A 96 -10.99 2.30 -2.07
N ASP A 97 -10.95 3.15 -3.10
CA ASP A 97 -10.91 2.69 -4.49
C ASP A 97 -9.47 2.35 -4.91
N PRO A 98 -9.15 1.09 -5.27
CA PRO A 98 -7.83 0.73 -5.76
C PRO A 98 -7.33 1.53 -6.97
N ALA A 99 -8.22 2.08 -7.79
CA ALA A 99 -7.85 2.90 -8.95
C ALA A 99 -7.19 4.21 -8.52
N GLU A 100 -7.57 4.76 -7.36
CA GLU A 100 -6.91 5.96 -6.82
C GLU A 100 -5.49 5.65 -6.36
N ILE A 101 -5.26 4.47 -5.78
CA ILE A 101 -3.93 4.03 -5.37
C ILE A 101 -3.02 3.81 -6.59
N VAL A 102 -3.57 3.25 -7.68
CA VAL A 102 -2.85 3.16 -8.97
C VAL A 102 -2.47 4.57 -9.47
N THR A 103 -3.38 5.54 -9.38
CA THR A 103 -3.09 6.92 -9.77
C THR A 103 -1.96 7.54 -8.92
N ALA A 104 -1.97 7.31 -7.61
CA ALA A 104 -0.88 7.75 -6.74
C ALA A 104 0.46 7.08 -7.11
N TRP A 105 0.43 5.79 -7.40
CA TRP A 105 1.59 5.04 -7.87
C TRP A 105 2.14 5.59 -9.21
N GLU A 106 1.27 5.87 -10.19
CA GLU A 106 1.67 6.44 -11.47
C GLU A 106 2.37 7.79 -11.29
N CYS A 107 1.86 8.64 -10.40
CA CYS A 107 2.50 9.92 -10.08
C CYS A 107 3.94 9.70 -9.58
N MET A 108 4.15 8.83 -8.61
CA MET A 108 5.50 8.51 -8.13
C MET A 108 6.34 7.85 -9.23
N TYR A 109 5.82 6.84 -9.91
CA TYR A 109 6.57 6.10 -10.92
C TYR A 109 7.09 7.00 -12.07
N ASN A 110 6.34 8.02 -12.45
CA ASN A 110 6.72 8.96 -13.51
C ASN A 110 8.02 9.71 -13.22
N VAL A 111 8.31 10.00 -11.96
CA VAL A 111 9.51 10.74 -11.53
C VAL A 111 10.62 9.85 -10.94
N ARG A 112 10.50 8.52 -11.06
CA ARG A 112 11.42 7.54 -10.46
C ARG A 112 12.90 7.75 -10.81
N HIS A 113 13.19 8.25 -11.99
CA HIS A 113 14.57 8.50 -12.44
C HIS A 113 15.18 9.73 -11.76
N GLU A 114 14.34 10.71 -11.42
CA GLU A 114 14.77 11.93 -10.74
C GLU A 114 15.11 11.72 -9.27
N PHE A 115 14.50 10.68 -8.66
CA PHE A 115 14.68 10.30 -7.27
C PHE A 115 15.45 8.98 -7.09
N ALA A 116 16.15 8.54 -8.14
CA ALA A 116 16.88 7.26 -8.12
C ALA A 116 17.95 7.16 -7.02
N GLN A 117 18.40 8.30 -6.46
CA GLN A 117 19.37 8.35 -5.37
C GLN A 117 18.74 8.59 -3.99
N SER A 118 17.42 8.74 -3.91
CA SER A 118 16.70 8.93 -2.64
C SER A 118 16.25 7.56 -2.10
N GLU A 119 16.90 7.07 -1.06
CA GLU A 119 16.59 5.79 -0.42
C GLU A 119 15.16 5.75 0.12
N THR A 120 14.69 6.83 0.72
CA THR A 120 13.34 6.95 1.26
C THR A 120 12.27 6.95 0.16
N TYR A 121 12.56 7.61 -0.97
CA TYR A 121 11.69 7.55 -2.14
C TYR A 121 11.59 6.14 -2.72
N GLN A 122 12.72 5.45 -2.86
CA GLN A 122 12.75 4.08 -3.35
C GLN A 122 11.97 3.14 -2.42
N TYR A 123 12.12 3.31 -1.11
CA TYR A 123 11.34 2.54 -0.12
C TYR A 123 9.84 2.77 -0.34
N ASP A 124 9.39 4.02 -0.39
CA ASP A 124 7.98 4.35 -0.53
C ASP A 124 7.41 3.89 -1.89
N LEU A 125 8.19 3.97 -2.97
CA LEU A 125 7.78 3.46 -4.28
C LEU A 125 7.60 1.94 -4.28
N VAL A 126 8.50 1.20 -3.63
CA VAL A 126 8.37 -0.25 -3.49
C VAL A 126 7.16 -0.60 -2.64
N ASP A 127 6.96 0.08 -1.51
CA ASP A 127 5.83 -0.17 -0.62
C ASP A 127 4.47 0.15 -1.30
N LEU A 128 4.40 1.25 -2.03
CA LEU A 128 3.21 1.61 -2.79
C LEU A 128 2.97 0.63 -3.96
N THR A 129 4.03 0.14 -4.62
CA THR A 129 3.90 -0.90 -5.66
C THR A 129 3.37 -2.20 -5.05
N ARG A 130 3.87 -2.61 -3.88
CA ARG A 130 3.36 -3.76 -3.12
C ARG A 130 1.86 -3.60 -2.83
N GLN A 131 1.42 -2.41 -2.42
CA GLN A 131 0.00 -2.14 -2.16
C GLN A 131 -0.85 -2.32 -3.42
N VAL A 132 -0.44 -1.74 -4.56
CA VAL A 132 -1.13 -1.89 -5.85
C VAL A 132 -1.22 -3.36 -6.28
N LEU A 133 -0.13 -4.12 -6.13
CA LEU A 133 -0.12 -5.54 -6.46
C LEU A 133 -1.02 -6.36 -5.53
N GLY A 134 -1.03 -6.05 -4.23
CA GLY A 134 -1.92 -6.67 -3.25
C GLY A 134 -3.41 -6.45 -3.56
N ASP A 135 -3.78 -5.23 -3.95
CA ASP A 135 -5.15 -4.92 -4.36
C ASP A 135 -5.53 -5.65 -5.66
N TYR A 136 -4.61 -5.72 -6.61
CA TYR A 136 -4.83 -6.47 -7.85
C TYR A 136 -4.92 -7.98 -7.61
N ALA A 137 -4.23 -8.52 -6.63
CA ALA A 137 -4.35 -9.91 -6.22
C ALA A 137 -5.78 -10.26 -5.81
N LYS A 138 -6.45 -9.39 -5.06
CA LYS A 138 -7.87 -9.55 -4.69
C LYS A 138 -8.77 -9.67 -5.91
N TYR A 139 -8.54 -8.83 -6.92
CA TYR A 139 -9.27 -8.92 -8.19
C TYR A 139 -9.03 -10.24 -8.91
N LEU A 140 -7.76 -10.66 -9.08
CA LEU A 140 -7.41 -11.92 -9.76
C LEU A 140 -8.02 -13.13 -9.06
N HIS A 141 -7.94 -13.17 -7.73
CA HIS A 141 -8.55 -14.24 -6.93
C HIS A 141 -10.06 -14.30 -7.15
N LYS A 142 -10.78 -13.16 -7.06
CA LYS A 142 -12.23 -13.13 -7.31
C LYS A 142 -12.59 -13.60 -8.72
N GLN A 143 -11.79 -13.26 -9.74
CA GLN A 143 -12.02 -13.75 -11.10
C GLN A 143 -11.80 -15.27 -11.22
N ALA A 144 -10.77 -15.81 -10.57
CA ALA A 144 -10.52 -17.26 -10.55
C ALA A 144 -11.67 -18.01 -9.87
N VAL A 145 -12.12 -17.57 -8.71
CA VAL A 145 -13.25 -18.17 -7.98
C VAL A 145 -14.54 -18.10 -8.78
N ASN A 146 -14.84 -16.96 -9.40
CA ASN A 146 -16.01 -16.81 -10.26
C ASN A 146 -15.97 -17.77 -11.47
N ALA A 147 -14.80 -17.97 -12.07
CA ALA A 147 -14.63 -18.92 -13.16
C ALA A 147 -14.81 -20.37 -12.69
N PHE A 148 -14.32 -20.71 -11.50
CA PHE A 148 -14.51 -22.01 -10.88
C PHE A 148 -16.00 -22.34 -10.70
N TYR A 149 -16.78 -21.46 -10.08
CA TYR A 149 -18.21 -21.67 -9.88
C TYR A 149 -19.04 -21.72 -11.18
N ARG A 150 -18.52 -21.11 -12.26
CA ARG A 150 -19.14 -21.18 -13.59
C ARG A 150 -18.66 -22.36 -14.42
N ASN A 151 -17.82 -23.24 -13.88
CA ASN A 151 -17.17 -24.35 -14.59
C ASN A 151 -16.38 -23.88 -15.84
N ASP A 152 -15.89 -22.64 -15.86
CA ASP A 152 -15.06 -22.09 -16.93
C ASP A 152 -13.58 -22.39 -16.64
N LEU A 153 -13.15 -23.61 -17.01
CA LEU A 153 -11.80 -24.09 -16.76
C LEU A 153 -10.73 -23.17 -17.38
N LYS A 154 -10.99 -22.64 -18.59
CA LYS A 154 -10.04 -21.79 -19.29
C LYS A 154 -9.78 -20.49 -18.54
N ARG A 155 -10.85 -19.82 -18.11
CA ARG A 155 -10.72 -18.59 -17.28
C ARG A 155 -10.11 -18.89 -15.92
N PHE A 156 -10.52 -19.97 -15.28
CA PHE A 156 -9.92 -20.38 -14.00
C PHE A 156 -8.41 -20.54 -14.12
N GLN A 157 -7.92 -21.29 -15.12
CA GLN A 157 -6.48 -21.45 -15.35
C GLN A 157 -5.78 -20.13 -15.64
N THR A 158 -6.41 -19.25 -16.43
CA THR A 158 -5.86 -17.95 -16.76
C THR A 158 -5.67 -17.08 -15.51
N TYR A 159 -6.70 -16.94 -14.68
CA TYR A 159 -6.65 -16.05 -13.52
C TYR A 159 -5.81 -16.62 -12.38
N SER A 160 -5.87 -17.93 -12.13
CA SER A 160 -5.00 -18.57 -11.13
C SER A 160 -3.53 -18.49 -11.51
N SER A 161 -3.18 -18.68 -12.80
CA SER A 161 -1.80 -18.50 -13.26
C SER A 161 -1.31 -17.07 -13.10
N LYS A 162 -2.16 -16.08 -13.41
CA LYS A 162 -1.82 -14.65 -13.18
C LYS A 162 -1.64 -14.34 -11.70
N PHE A 163 -2.49 -14.87 -10.84
CA PHE A 163 -2.36 -14.69 -9.38
C PHE A 163 -1.04 -15.27 -8.86
N LEU A 164 -0.67 -16.48 -9.28
CA LEU A 164 0.60 -17.10 -8.89
C LEU A 164 1.82 -16.38 -9.47
N ALA A 165 1.71 -15.82 -10.67
CA ALA A 165 2.78 -14.99 -11.27
C ALA A 165 2.95 -13.69 -10.47
N LEU A 166 1.85 -13.04 -10.08
CA LEU A 166 1.87 -11.81 -9.28
C LEU A 166 2.57 -12.01 -7.93
N ILE A 167 2.32 -13.13 -7.23
CA ILE A 167 3.03 -13.46 -5.99
C ILE A 167 4.55 -13.52 -6.22
N ARG A 168 5.01 -14.13 -7.30
CA ARG A 168 6.43 -14.20 -7.64
C ARG A 168 7.02 -12.84 -8.01
N ASP A 169 6.24 -12.00 -8.66
CA ASP A 169 6.68 -10.65 -9.02
C ASP A 169 6.75 -9.74 -7.79
N GLU A 170 5.83 -9.89 -6.85
CA GLU A 170 5.88 -9.19 -5.56
C GLU A 170 7.08 -9.65 -4.72
N ASP A 171 7.36 -10.94 -4.65
CA ASP A 171 8.55 -11.47 -3.98
C ASP A 171 9.84 -10.88 -4.57
N LYS A 172 9.96 -10.81 -5.91
CA LYS A 172 11.09 -10.14 -6.57
C LYS A 172 11.17 -8.65 -6.25
N LEU A 173 10.03 -7.96 -6.25
CA LEU A 173 9.97 -6.54 -5.92
C LEU A 173 10.48 -6.30 -4.49
N LEU A 174 9.94 -7.02 -3.52
CA LEU A 174 10.30 -6.88 -2.11
C LEU A 174 11.76 -7.25 -1.85
N SER A 175 12.31 -8.24 -2.57
CA SER A 175 13.72 -8.63 -2.48
C SER A 175 14.69 -7.54 -2.95
N THR A 176 14.22 -6.50 -3.64
CA THR A 176 15.07 -5.36 -4.03
C THR A 176 15.46 -4.47 -2.86
N ARG A 177 14.79 -4.60 -1.71
CA ARG A 177 15.01 -3.77 -0.52
C ARG A 177 15.18 -4.64 0.71
N LYS A 178 16.26 -4.41 1.45
CA LYS A 178 16.57 -5.16 2.68
C LYS A 178 15.50 -5.01 3.77
N GLU A 179 14.80 -3.88 3.79
CA GLU A 179 13.75 -3.57 4.77
C GLU A 179 12.53 -4.50 4.66
N PHE A 180 12.33 -5.11 3.50
CA PHE A 180 11.24 -6.06 3.25
C PHE A 180 11.69 -7.52 3.27
N ASN A 181 12.99 -7.79 3.44
CA ASN A 181 13.48 -9.16 3.53
C ASN A 181 13.27 -9.69 4.96
N VAL A 182 12.64 -10.85 5.05
CA VAL A 182 12.61 -11.64 6.29
C VAL A 182 13.91 -12.41 6.34
N GLY A 183 14.78 -12.04 7.27
CA GLY A 183 16.08 -12.67 7.47
C GLY A 183 15.99 -14.13 7.93
#